data_dabbf6c63df58ee620a01729465741e5
#
_entry.id   dabbf6c63df58ee620a01729465741e5
#
_cell.length_a   1.000
_cell.length_b   1.000
_cell.length_c   1.000
_cell.angle_alpha   90.00
_cell.angle_beta   90.00
_cell.angle_gamma   90.00
#
_symmetry.space_group_name_H-M   'P 1'
#
loop_
_entity.id
_entity.type
_entity.pdbx_description
1 polymer ?
#
loop_
_entity_poly.entity_id
_entity_poly.type
_entity_poly.pdbx_seq_one_letter_code
_entity_poly.pdbx_strand_id
1 'polypeptide(L)'
;MSDDTVNIEVDGKPVEARPGQMLIEVTDSIGAYVPRFCYHEKLSVAANCRMCLVDIEGAPKPIPACAQPVSEGMKVFTKSPRAIAAQKATMEFLLINHPLDCPICDQGGECELQDLAIGYGRDVSRYNDGKRVVKDKNIGPLVSTDMTRCIHCTRCVRFGEEIQGKPQLGTTLRGENVVISTYVEQNIDHELSANIIDLCPVGALNNKPYRYSARAWEMVQRATVAPHDCVGSNIYAHVLRGTVKRIVPRNNESINETWIADRDRFSYEAIYAEDRLQKPRIKESGQWREIDWEDALESAAAALRGADTLGMLASPSATVEEGWLLKKLANHLGTKNIDHRIERRDFTDQDNDPAYPFLGSSISELENQDAIFVIGSNIRAEAPILAHRIRKAALKGASVSFASREQHEYFFDVDHYLSGADLTDLLTESGVGAVIDKLK
;
A
#
# COMPACT_ATOMS: atom_id res chain seq x y z
N MET A 1 -29.53 2.43 -14.86
CA MET A 1 -29.78 1.72 -13.59
C MET A 1 -30.76 2.58 -12.82
N SER A 2 -31.88 2.04 -12.35
CA SER A 2 -32.91 2.80 -11.63
C SER A 2 -32.25 3.40 -10.37
N ASP A 3 -32.50 4.69 -10.15
CA ASP A 3 -32.15 5.44 -8.94
C ASP A 3 -33.02 5.01 -7.72
N ASP A 4 -33.24 3.71 -7.57
CA ASP A 4 -34.00 3.19 -6.44
C ASP A 4 -33.12 3.31 -5.18
N THR A 5 -33.40 4.29 -4.34
CA THR A 5 -32.84 4.38 -2.99
C THR A 5 -33.78 3.66 -2.01
N VAL A 6 -33.21 3.08 -0.97
CA VAL A 6 -33.94 2.54 0.19
C VAL A 6 -33.78 3.49 1.37
N ASN A 7 -34.87 3.67 2.11
CA ASN A 7 -34.88 4.50 3.29
C ASN A 7 -34.77 3.62 4.53
N ILE A 8 -33.78 3.92 5.35
CA ILE A 8 -33.55 3.26 6.64
C ILE A 8 -33.47 4.29 7.76
N GLU A 9 -33.53 3.84 8.99
CA GLU A 9 -33.35 4.67 10.17
C GLU A 9 -32.14 4.14 10.97
N VAL A 10 -31.18 5.01 11.26
CA VAL A 10 -30.01 4.69 12.08
C VAL A 10 -30.01 5.58 13.32
N ASP A 11 -30.15 5.00 14.51
CA ASP A 11 -30.23 5.69 15.79
C ASP A 11 -31.24 6.85 15.80
N GLY A 12 -32.39 6.64 15.17
CA GLY A 12 -33.50 7.64 15.07
C GLY A 12 -33.32 8.67 13.95
N LYS A 13 -32.27 8.55 13.10
CA LYS A 13 -32.04 9.44 11.96
C LYS A 13 -32.42 8.74 10.66
N PRO A 14 -33.27 9.35 9.80
CA PRO A 14 -33.54 8.81 8.47
C PRO A 14 -32.31 8.93 7.57
N VAL A 15 -32.00 7.90 6.81
CA VAL A 15 -30.85 7.80 5.91
C VAL A 15 -31.26 7.13 4.61
N GLU A 16 -30.91 7.73 3.49
CA GLU A 16 -31.02 7.11 2.17
C GLU A 16 -29.78 6.28 1.85
N ALA A 17 -29.98 5.10 1.31
CA ALA A 17 -28.90 4.19 0.96
C ALA A 17 -29.21 3.49 -0.37
N ARG A 18 -28.20 2.91 -1.00
CA ARG A 18 -28.40 2.09 -2.21
C ARG A 18 -28.87 0.69 -1.82
N PRO A 19 -29.81 0.10 -2.57
CA PRO A 19 -30.23 -1.27 -2.34
C PRO A 19 -29.03 -2.24 -2.32
N GLY A 20 -28.97 -3.09 -1.29
CA GLY A 20 -27.88 -4.07 -1.15
C GLY A 20 -26.56 -3.51 -0.62
N GLN A 21 -26.43 -2.21 -0.39
CA GLN A 21 -25.28 -1.61 0.28
C GLN A 21 -25.12 -2.20 1.69
N MET A 22 -23.89 -2.43 2.13
CA MET A 22 -23.67 -2.96 3.48
C MET A 22 -23.95 -1.90 4.55
N LEU A 23 -24.65 -2.31 5.60
CA LEU A 23 -25.06 -1.41 6.69
C LEU A 23 -23.89 -0.64 7.30
N ILE A 24 -22.70 -1.27 7.40
CA ILE A 24 -21.49 -0.62 7.94
C ILE A 24 -21.06 0.58 7.09
N GLU A 25 -21.20 0.50 5.77
CA GLU A 25 -20.85 1.60 4.85
C GLU A 25 -21.84 2.77 5.01
N VAL A 26 -23.11 2.43 5.22
CA VAL A 26 -24.15 3.45 5.45
C VAL A 26 -23.93 4.14 6.80
N THR A 27 -23.60 3.39 7.85
CA THR A 27 -23.28 4.00 9.16
C THR A 27 -22.05 4.88 9.11
N ASP A 28 -21.02 4.50 8.34
CA ASP A 28 -19.80 5.31 8.15
C ASP A 28 -20.11 6.61 7.40
N SER A 29 -20.95 6.57 6.36
CA SER A 29 -21.29 7.76 5.56
C SER A 29 -21.97 8.87 6.37
N ILE A 30 -22.67 8.51 7.44
CA ILE A 30 -23.33 9.46 8.36
C ILE A 30 -22.54 9.74 9.64
N GLY A 31 -21.32 9.20 9.76
CA GLY A 31 -20.48 9.35 10.94
C GLY A 31 -20.93 8.56 12.17
N ALA A 32 -21.82 7.58 12.02
CA ALA A 32 -22.25 6.68 13.08
C ALA A 32 -21.27 5.49 13.15
N TYR A 33 -20.15 5.69 13.82
CA TYR A 33 -19.09 4.68 13.90
C TYR A 33 -19.57 3.40 14.59
N VAL A 34 -19.39 2.26 13.89
CA VAL A 34 -19.60 0.90 14.40
C VAL A 34 -18.24 0.21 14.57
N PRO A 35 -17.90 -0.30 15.78
CA PRO A 35 -16.60 -0.91 16.03
C PRO A 35 -16.38 -2.17 15.19
N ARG A 36 -15.16 -2.40 14.71
CA ARG A 36 -14.84 -3.50 13.78
C ARG A 36 -13.36 -3.84 13.80
N PHE A 37 -13.01 -5.09 13.39
CA PHE A 37 -11.63 -5.52 13.16
C PHE A 37 -11.46 -6.23 11.81
N CYS A 38 -12.32 -7.18 11.46
CA CYS A 38 -12.14 -7.95 10.23
C CYS A 38 -12.53 -7.19 8.97
N TYR A 39 -13.48 -6.25 9.07
CA TYR A 39 -13.89 -5.43 7.94
C TYR A 39 -12.80 -4.43 7.54
N HIS A 40 -12.56 -4.31 6.25
CA HIS A 40 -11.75 -3.29 5.61
C HIS A 40 -12.39 -2.94 4.28
N GLU A 41 -12.48 -1.66 3.95
CA GLU A 41 -13.19 -1.17 2.76
C GLU A 41 -12.65 -1.72 1.43
N LYS A 42 -11.38 -2.10 1.38
CA LYS A 42 -10.71 -2.63 0.19
C LYS A 42 -10.63 -4.17 0.16
N LEU A 43 -11.26 -4.86 1.09
CA LEU A 43 -11.23 -6.32 1.19
C LEU A 43 -12.64 -6.88 1.28
N SER A 44 -12.83 -8.10 0.82
CA SER A 44 -14.11 -8.80 0.96
C SER A 44 -14.58 -8.92 2.42
N VAL A 45 -15.87 -9.12 2.61
CA VAL A 45 -16.47 -9.20 3.95
C VAL A 45 -16.22 -10.58 4.56
N ALA A 46 -15.44 -10.66 5.63
CA ALA A 46 -15.20 -11.91 6.37
C ALA A 46 -16.24 -12.19 7.46
N ALA A 47 -16.83 -11.17 8.08
CA ALA A 47 -17.81 -11.25 9.17
C ALA A 47 -17.42 -12.14 10.36
N ASN A 48 -16.12 -12.39 10.60
CA ASN A 48 -15.62 -13.36 11.58
C ASN A 48 -15.33 -12.77 12.96
N CYS A 49 -14.94 -11.48 13.09
CA CYS A 49 -14.60 -10.89 14.39
C CYS A 49 -15.83 -10.60 15.29
N ARG A 50 -17.00 -10.42 14.69
CA ARG A 50 -18.27 -10.11 15.38
C ARG A 50 -18.26 -8.82 16.21
N MET A 51 -17.29 -7.95 16.05
CA MET A 51 -17.24 -6.69 16.81
C MET A 51 -18.31 -5.70 16.36
N CYS A 52 -18.73 -5.73 15.10
CA CYS A 52 -19.69 -4.82 14.50
C CYS A 52 -21.17 -5.22 14.72
N LEU A 53 -21.47 -5.89 15.82
CA LEU A 53 -22.85 -6.27 16.15
C LEU A 53 -23.68 -5.02 16.49
N VAL A 54 -24.80 -4.87 15.78
CA VAL A 54 -25.83 -3.83 15.99
C VAL A 54 -27.19 -4.49 16.22
N ASP A 55 -28.11 -3.73 16.81
CA ASP A 55 -29.47 -4.18 17.00
C ASP A 55 -30.35 -3.68 15.86
N ILE A 56 -31.22 -4.53 15.34
CA ILE A 56 -32.16 -4.19 14.25
C ILE A 56 -33.57 -4.53 14.75
N GLU A 57 -34.52 -3.61 14.56
CA GLU A 57 -35.89 -3.81 14.98
C GLU A 57 -36.47 -5.10 14.37
N GLY A 58 -37.09 -5.92 15.20
CA GLY A 58 -37.62 -7.22 14.79
C GLY A 58 -36.61 -8.37 14.68
N ALA A 59 -35.32 -8.10 14.77
CA ALA A 59 -34.31 -9.16 14.71
C ALA A 59 -34.19 -9.93 16.04
N PRO A 60 -34.15 -11.28 16.00
CA PRO A 60 -34.10 -12.09 17.22
C PRO A 60 -32.76 -11.96 17.98
N LYS A 61 -31.69 -11.53 17.32
CA LYS A 61 -30.32 -11.37 17.87
C LYS A 61 -29.59 -10.22 17.19
N PRO A 62 -28.56 -9.63 17.82
CA PRO A 62 -27.70 -8.64 17.17
C PRO A 62 -27.05 -9.19 15.88
N ILE A 63 -26.95 -8.33 14.87
CA ILE A 63 -26.49 -8.68 13.51
C ILE A 63 -25.20 -7.95 13.21
N PRO A 64 -24.22 -8.58 12.50
CA PRO A 64 -22.98 -7.92 12.11
C PRO A 64 -23.23 -6.92 10.98
N ALA A 65 -23.06 -5.63 11.25
CA ALA A 65 -23.28 -4.54 10.28
C ALA A 65 -22.46 -4.67 8.99
N CYS A 66 -21.26 -5.26 9.07
CA CYS A 66 -20.38 -5.45 7.91
C CYS A 66 -20.91 -6.49 6.89
N ALA A 67 -21.84 -7.35 7.29
CA ALA A 67 -22.39 -8.43 6.45
C ALA A 67 -23.91 -8.35 6.31
N GLN A 68 -24.51 -7.23 6.69
CA GLN A 68 -25.95 -7.00 6.57
C GLN A 68 -26.21 -6.00 5.46
N PRO A 69 -26.77 -6.44 4.32
CA PRO A 69 -27.30 -5.52 3.31
C PRO A 69 -28.49 -4.72 3.87
N VAL A 70 -28.59 -3.46 3.48
CA VAL A 70 -29.72 -2.62 3.85
C VAL A 70 -30.97 -2.96 3.04
N SER A 71 -32.14 -2.80 3.66
CA SER A 71 -33.44 -2.96 3.02
C SER A 71 -34.41 -1.88 3.48
N GLU A 72 -35.44 -1.61 2.67
CA GLU A 72 -36.44 -0.57 2.94
C GLU A 72 -37.08 -0.73 4.33
N GLY A 73 -37.18 0.39 5.05
CA GLY A 73 -37.82 0.46 6.36
C GLY A 73 -36.98 -0.13 7.51
N MET A 74 -35.72 -0.51 7.28
CA MET A 74 -34.83 -1.06 8.31
C MET A 74 -34.56 -0.03 9.40
N LYS A 75 -34.78 -0.38 10.68
CA LYS A 75 -34.43 0.46 11.82
C LYS A 75 -33.29 -0.17 12.61
N VAL A 76 -32.20 0.58 12.72
CA VAL A 76 -30.91 0.14 13.27
C VAL A 76 -30.55 0.95 14.52
N PHE A 77 -30.13 0.27 15.55
CA PHE A 77 -29.69 0.85 16.81
C PHE A 77 -28.24 0.42 17.09
N THR A 78 -27.29 1.34 16.92
CA THR A 78 -25.85 1.04 17.12
C THR A 78 -25.46 1.09 18.59
N LYS A 79 -26.25 1.79 19.42
CA LYS A 79 -26.00 2.04 20.85
C LYS A 79 -27.12 1.53 21.77
N SER A 80 -27.97 0.60 21.31
CA SER A 80 -28.95 -0.02 22.18
C SER A 80 -28.26 -0.80 23.30
N PRO A 81 -28.91 -1.01 24.47
CA PRO A 81 -28.34 -1.86 25.54
C PRO A 81 -27.93 -3.25 25.05
N ARG A 82 -28.66 -3.78 24.06
CA ARG A 82 -28.42 -5.09 23.45
C ARG A 82 -27.18 -5.08 22.55
N ALA A 83 -27.02 -4.05 21.71
CA ALA A 83 -25.83 -3.87 20.89
C ALA A 83 -24.55 -3.68 21.76
N ILE A 84 -24.64 -2.80 22.77
CA ILE A 84 -23.53 -2.56 23.71
C ILE A 84 -23.15 -3.84 24.45
N ALA A 85 -24.11 -4.62 24.93
CA ALA A 85 -23.82 -5.88 25.62
C ALA A 85 -23.12 -6.90 24.70
N ALA A 86 -23.55 -6.99 23.43
CA ALA A 86 -22.94 -7.85 22.44
C ALA A 86 -21.50 -7.42 22.09
N GLN A 87 -21.26 -6.13 21.89
CA GLN A 87 -19.93 -5.57 21.62
C GLN A 87 -18.96 -5.79 22.79
N LYS A 88 -19.42 -5.56 24.04
CA LYS A 88 -18.64 -5.85 25.26
C LYS A 88 -18.28 -7.32 25.39
N ALA A 89 -19.21 -8.22 25.11
CA ALA A 89 -18.96 -9.66 25.15
C ALA A 89 -17.95 -10.10 24.07
N THR A 90 -18.05 -9.54 22.88
CA THR A 90 -17.11 -9.80 21.78
C THR A 90 -15.70 -9.30 22.14
N MET A 91 -15.59 -8.08 22.68
CA MET A 91 -14.31 -7.52 23.10
C MET A 91 -13.66 -8.39 24.20
N GLU A 92 -14.44 -8.81 25.21
CA GLU A 92 -13.95 -9.72 26.25
C GLU A 92 -13.41 -11.02 25.64
N PHE A 93 -14.13 -11.61 24.68
CA PHE A 93 -13.70 -12.81 23.97
C PHE A 93 -12.39 -12.61 23.21
N LEU A 94 -12.21 -11.50 22.51
CA LEU A 94 -10.97 -11.17 21.79
C LEU A 94 -9.77 -10.98 22.73
N LEU A 95 -10.01 -10.50 23.94
CA LEU A 95 -8.97 -10.24 24.94
C LEU A 95 -8.58 -11.47 25.79
N ILE A 96 -9.38 -12.54 25.79
CA ILE A 96 -9.11 -13.75 26.59
C ILE A 96 -7.68 -14.24 26.43
N ASN A 97 -7.24 -14.45 25.20
CA ASN A 97 -5.91 -14.95 24.88
C ASN A 97 -4.91 -13.85 24.47
N HIS A 98 -5.35 -12.60 24.38
CA HIS A 98 -4.45 -11.52 24.00
C HIS A 98 -3.43 -11.24 25.12
N PRO A 99 -2.10 -11.24 24.84
CA PRO A 99 -1.06 -11.06 25.85
C PRO A 99 -1.03 -9.62 26.36
N LEU A 100 -0.50 -9.42 27.57
CA LEU A 100 -0.32 -8.10 28.20
C LEU A 100 0.97 -7.41 27.69
N ASP A 101 1.18 -7.40 26.40
CA ASP A 101 2.41 -6.97 25.74
C ASP A 101 2.43 -5.50 25.34
N CYS A 102 1.41 -4.71 25.64
CA CYS A 102 1.34 -3.31 25.18
C CYS A 102 2.62 -2.48 25.44
N PRO A 103 3.32 -2.64 26.58
CA PRO A 103 4.56 -1.91 26.83
C PRO A 103 5.70 -2.25 25.88
N ILE A 104 5.72 -3.44 25.28
CA ILE A 104 6.76 -3.92 24.36
C ILE A 104 6.24 -4.12 22.94
N CYS A 105 4.96 -3.88 22.67
CA CYS A 105 4.34 -4.02 21.38
C CYS A 105 4.48 -2.76 20.56
N ASP A 106 5.03 -2.84 19.34
CA ASP A 106 5.22 -1.66 18.47
C ASP A 106 3.91 -0.99 18.06
N GLN A 107 2.78 -1.73 18.05
CA GLN A 107 1.46 -1.20 17.80
C GLN A 107 0.91 -0.35 18.97
N GLY A 108 1.55 -0.38 20.15
CA GLY A 108 1.09 0.37 21.33
C GLY A 108 0.99 1.88 21.05
N GLY A 109 -0.22 2.45 21.22
CA GLY A 109 -0.53 3.84 20.96
C GLY A 109 -1.14 4.14 19.57
N GLU A 110 -1.18 3.15 18.67
CA GLU A 110 -1.89 3.19 17.38
C GLU A 110 -2.66 1.88 17.12
N CYS A 111 -3.02 1.17 18.17
CA CYS A 111 -3.61 -0.17 18.11
C CYS A 111 -5.13 -0.10 18.12
N GLU A 112 -5.78 -0.55 17.04
CA GLU A 112 -7.25 -0.62 16.97
C GLU A 112 -7.84 -1.42 18.15
N LEU A 113 -7.17 -2.50 18.61
CA LEU A 113 -7.66 -3.29 19.74
C LEU A 113 -7.60 -2.51 21.06
N GLN A 114 -6.56 -1.72 21.31
CA GLN A 114 -6.47 -0.86 22.50
C GLN A 114 -7.59 0.17 22.52
N ASP A 115 -7.78 0.89 21.40
CA ASP A 115 -8.77 1.97 21.29
C ASP A 115 -10.18 1.41 21.47
N LEU A 116 -10.49 0.29 20.81
CA LEU A 116 -11.80 -0.34 20.93
C LEU A 116 -12.00 -1.04 22.28
N ALA A 117 -10.94 -1.52 22.94
CA ALA A 117 -11.05 -2.07 24.30
C ALA A 117 -11.42 -0.97 25.30
N ILE A 118 -10.87 0.22 25.17
CA ILE A 118 -11.23 1.39 25.99
C ILE A 118 -12.66 1.84 25.73
N GLY A 119 -13.04 1.96 24.46
CA GLY A 119 -14.36 2.49 24.07
C GLY A 119 -15.52 1.50 24.25
N TYR A 120 -15.28 0.21 24.04
CA TYR A 120 -16.34 -0.82 23.95
C TYR A 120 -16.10 -2.03 24.85
N GLY A 121 -15.02 -2.07 25.61
CA GLY A 121 -14.67 -3.17 26.49
C GLY A 121 -15.22 -3.03 27.92
N ARG A 122 -14.66 -3.85 28.80
CA ARG A 122 -14.83 -3.77 30.25
C ARG A 122 -13.48 -3.39 30.86
N ASP A 123 -13.51 -2.77 32.02
CA ASP A 123 -12.35 -2.36 32.82
C ASP A 123 -11.74 -3.54 33.62
N VAL A 124 -12.46 -4.64 33.79
CA VAL A 124 -12.04 -5.80 34.56
C VAL A 124 -12.11 -7.07 33.73
N SER A 125 -11.06 -7.87 33.75
CA SER A 125 -11.05 -9.22 33.16
C SER A 125 -11.65 -10.22 34.16
N ARG A 126 -12.52 -11.14 33.67
CA ARG A 126 -13.08 -12.26 34.42
C ARG A 126 -12.34 -13.57 34.11
N TYR A 127 -11.34 -13.54 33.23
CA TYR A 127 -10.59 -14.70 32.78
C TYR A 127 -9.37 -14.92 33.66
N ASN A 128 -9.30 -16.08 34.32
CA ASN A 128 -8.25 -16.45 35.27
C ASN A 128 -7.36 -17.61 34.81
N ASP A 129 -7.67 -18.23 33.65
CA ASP A 129 -6.87 -19.30 33.09
C ASP A 129 -5.63 -18.79 32.34
N GLY A 130 -4.70 -19.69 32.05
CA GLY A 130 -3.51 -19.37 31.26
C GLY A 130 -3.84 -18.95 29.85
N LYS A 131 -3.21 -17.87 29.38
CA LYS A 131 -3.37 -17.40 27.99
C LYS A 131 -2.62 -18.32 27.03
N ARG A 132 -3.18 -18.52 25.84
CA ARG A 132 -2.56 -19.27 24.75
C ARG A 132 -1.28 -18.57 24.28
N VAL A 133 -0.24 -19.35 24.00
CA VAL A 133 1.00 -18.89 23.36
C VAL A 133 1.11 -19.53 21.98
N VAL A 134 1.43 -18.73 20.99
CA VAL A 134 1.64 -19.16 19.60
C VAL A 134 3.09 -18.90 19.23
N LYS A 135 3.74 -19.90 18.63
CA LYS A 135 5.12 -19.78 18.16
C LYS A 135 5.18 -18.83 16.98
N ASP A 136 6.12 -17.90 17.02
CA ASP A 136 6.40 -16.99 15.91
C ASP A 136 7.12 -17.72 14.79
N LYS A 137 6.87 -17.28 13.56
CA LYS A 137 7.48 -17.80 12.34
C LYS A 137 8.20 -16.69 11.60
N ASN A 138 9.42 -16.94 11.14
CA ASN A 138 10.09 -15.99 10.27
C ASN A 138 9.45 -16.06 8.88
N ILE A 139 8.88 -14.95 8.42
CA ILE A 139 8.20 -14.82 7.13
C ILE A 139 8.94 -13.90 6.15
N GLY A 140 10.16 -13.50 6.49
CA GLY A 140 11.02 -12.68 5.64
C GLY A 140 11.74 -11.55 6.36
N PRO A 141 12.46 -10.71 5.62
CA PRO A 141 13.25 -9.61 6.19
C PRO A 141 12.42 -8.37 6.56
N LEU A 142 11.23 -8.20 5.97
CA LEU A 142 10.45 -6.95 6.05
C LEU A 142 9.42 -6.96 7.18
N VAL A 143 8.82 -8.11 7.46
CA VAL A 143 7.73 -8.26 8.42
C VAL A 143 8.14 -9.19 9.56
N SER A 144 8.00 -8.72 10.79
CA SER A 144 8.14 -9.55 11.99
C SER A 144 6.79 -10.04 12.48
N THR A 145 6.77 -11.24 13.05
CA THR A 145 5.57 -11.86 13.61
C THR A 145 5.62 -11.91 15.14
N ASP A 146 4.50 -11.61 15.77
CA ASP A 146 4.21 -11.82 17.19
C ASP A 146 2.81 -12.45 17.29
N MET A 147 2.69 -13.72 16.86
CA MET A 147 1.41 -14.35 16.54
C MET A 147 0.54 -14.65 17.75
N THR A 148 1.09 -14.63 18.95
CA THR A 148 0.30 -14.65 20.20
C THR A 148 -0.66 -13.47 20.29
N ARG A 149 -0.35 -12.32 19.67
CA ARG A 149 -1.18 -11.11 19.63
C ARG A 149 -2.29 -11.17 18.56
N CYS A 150 -2.25 -12.16 17.68
CA CYS A 150 -3.19 -12.27 16.56
C CYS A 150 -4.63 -12.50 17.03
N ILE A 151 -5.58 -11.69 16.52
CA ILE A 151 -7.02 -11.81 16.79
C ILE A 151 -7.79 -12.52 15.65
N HIS A 152 -7.10 -13.18 14.74
CA HIS A 152 -7.65 -13.97 13.63
C HIS A 152 -8.65 -13.21 12.73
N CYS A 153 -8.42 -11.92 12.52
CA CYS A 153 -9.28 -11.08 11.68
C CYS A 153 -9.19 -11.41 10.18
N THR A 154 -8.19 -12.17 9.76
CA THR A 154 -7.91 -12.60 8.38
C THR A 154 -7.66 -11.48 7.36
N ARG A 155 -7.48 -10.21 7.76
CA ARG A 155 -7.18 -9.12 6.81
C ARG A 155 -5.93 -9.44 5.98
N CYS A 156 -4.85 -9.94 6.60
CA CYS A 156 -3.60 -10.29 5.93
C CYS A 156 -3.74 -11.47 4.95
N VAL A 157 -4.58 -12.46 5.26
CA VAL A 157 -4.86 -13.60 4.37
C VAL A 157 -5.60 -13.12 3.14
N ARG A 158 -6.71 -12.39 3.32
CA ARG A 158 -7.50 -11.83 2.21
C ARG A 158 -6.71 -10.85 1.36
N PHE A 159 -5.82 -10.08 1.97
CA PHE A 159 -4.91 -9.22 1.22
C PHE A 159 -4.03 -10.01 0.24
N GLY A 160 -3.46 -11.12 0.69
CA GLY A 160 -2.68 -12.01 -0.17
C GLY A 160 -3.49 -12.58 -1.33
N GLU A 161 -4.72 -12.98 -1.08
CA GLU A 161 -5.63 -13.57 -2.07
C GLU A 161 -6.20 -12.52 -3.04
N GLU A 162 -6.74 -11.42 -2.51
CA GLU A 162 -7.53 -10.46 -3.26
C GLU A 162 -6.69 -9.36 -3.92
N ILE A 163 -5.73 -8.81 -3.19
CA ILE A 163 -4.90 -7.67 -3.66
C ILE A 163 -3.66 -8.16 -4.37
N GLN A 164 -2.90 -9.06 -3.77
CA GLN A 164 -1.68 -9.58 -4.37
C GLN A 164 -1.96 -10.65 -5.45
N GLY A 165 -3.00 -11.47 -5.26
CA GLY A 165 -3.24 -12.67 -6.07
C GLY A 165 -2.28 -13.82 -5.76
N LYS A 166 -1.45 -13.68 -4.72
CA LYS A 166 -0.45 -14.65 -4.27
C LYS A 166 -0.72 -15.01 -2.81
N PRO A 167 -1.52 -16.06 -2.51
CA PRO A 167 -1.90 -16.43 -1.15
C PRO A 167 -0.75 -17.10 -0.39
N GLN A 168 0.17 -16.31 0.14
CA GLN A 168 1.34 -16.81 0.88
C GLN A 168 1.05 -17.02 2.37
N LEU A 169 0.09 -16.27 2.93
CA LEU A 169 -0.44 -16.46 4.28
C LEU A 169 -1.77 -17.17 4.21
N GLY A 170 -2.00 -18.09 5.13
CA GLY A 170 -3.25 -18.80 5.25
C GLY A 170 -3.58 -19.15 6.69
N THR A 171 -4.79 -19.70 6.92
CA THR A 171 -5.22 -20.23 8.20
C THR A 171 -4.92 -21.72 8.28
N THR A 172 -4.22 -22.16 9.29
CA THR A 172 -3.94 -23.58 9.56
C THR A 172 -4.60 -24.01 10.86
N LEU A 173 -4.85 -25.30 11.00
CA LEU A 173 -5.57 -25.90 12.12
C LEU A 173 -7.03 -25.44 12.22
N ARG A 174 -7.69 -25.68 13.36
CA ARG A 174 -9.11 -25.35 13.56
C ARG A 174 -9.45 -25.06 15.03
N GLY A 175 -10.62 -24.42 15.24
CA GLY A 175 -11.10 -24.08 16.57
C GLY A 175 -10.15 -23.12 17.29
N GLU A 176 -9.88 -23.36 18.55
CA GLU A 176 -8.96 -22.55 19.37
C GLU A 176 -7.50 -22.63 18.93
N ASN A 177 -7.15 -23.65 18.14
CA ASN A 177 -5.79 -23.87 17.65
C ASN A 177 -5.50 -23.20 16.29
N VAL A 178 -6.47 -22.47 15.71
CA VAL A 178 -6.25 -21.75 14.44
C VAL A 178 -5.05 -20.81 14.55
N VAL A 179 -4.18 -20.88 13.56
CA VAL A 179 -3.00 -20.01 13.41
C VAL A 179 -2.95 -19.45 12.01
N ILE A 180 -2.58 -18.19 11.89
CA ILE A 180 -2.23 -17.58 10.61
C ILE A 180 -0.72 -17.71 10.40
N SER A 181 -0.33 -18.37 9.32
CA SER A 181 1.07 -18.60 8.98
C SER A 181 1.24 -18.88 7.47
N THR A 182 2.48 -18.99 7.02
CA THR A 182 2.79 -19.59 5.72
C THR A 182 2.66 -21.11 5.81
N TYR A 183 2.20 -21.78 4.75
CA TYR A 183 2.01 -23.24 4.75
C TYR A 183 3.33 -24.01 4.82
N VAL A 184 4.36 -23.47 4.16
CA VAL A 184 5.73 -23.99 4.19
C VAL A 184 6.66 -22.89 4.71
N GLU A 185 7.92 -23.22 4.99
CA GLU A 185 8.92 -22.21 5.40
C GLU A 185 9.33 -21.34 4.21
N GLN A 186 8.38 -20.55 3.71
CA GLN A 186 8.58 -19.57 2.65
C GLN A 186 8.47 -18.16 3.20
N ASN A 187 9.25 -17.26 2.63
CA ASN A 187 9.10 -15.82 2.85
C ASN A 187 7.91 -15.30 2.04
N ILE A 188 7.31 -14.23 2.51
CA ILE A 188 6.44 -13.40 1.70
C ILE A 188 7.32 -12.48 0.84
N ASP A 189 7.10 -12.48 -0.48
CA ASP A 189 8.02 -11.88 -1.46
C ASP A 189 7.33 -11.03 -2.54
N HIS A 190 6.03 -10.76 -2.38
CA HIS A 190 5.31 -9.89 -3.31
C HIS A 190 5.69 -8.42 -3.07
N GLU A 191 5.72 -7.60 -4.13
CA GLU A 191 6.15 -6.20 -4.13
C GLU A 191 5.29 -5.27 -3.24
N LEU A 192 4.12 -5.75 -2.79
CA LEU A 192 3.22 -5.07 -1.87
C LEU A 192 3.10 -5.78 -0.51
N SER A 193 4.00 -6.72 -0.19
CA SER A 193 3.82 -7.64 0.95
C SER A 193 3.72 -6.94 2.29
N ALA A 194 4.47 -5.87 2.50
CA ALA A 194 4.52 -5.16 3.77
C ALA A 194 3.26 -4.33 4.10
N ASN A 195 2.28 -4.20 3.17
CA ASN A 195 1.00 -3.58 3.50
C ASN A 195 0.21 -4.37 4.55
N ILE A 196 0.52 -5.63 4.78
CA ILE A 196 -0.07 -6.42 5.88
C ILE A 196 0.27 -5.84 7.27
N ILE A 197 1.31 -5.02 7.38
CA ILE A 197 1.68 -4.31 8.61
C ILE A 197 0.58 -3.31 8.97
N ASP A 198 0.19 -2.47 8.01
CA ASP A 198 -0.83 -1.44 8.23
C ASP A 198 -2.24 -2.05 8.32
N LEU A 199 -2.48 -3.16 7.61
CA LEU A 199 -3.74 -3.89 7.67
C LEU A 199 -3.97 -4.62 9.00
N CYS A 200 -2.91 -4.97 9.71
CA CYS A 200 -3.01 -5.71 10.96
C CYS A 200 -3.53 -4.79 12.08
N PRO A 201 -4.74 -5.03 12.62
CA PRO A 201 -5.34 -4.15 13.63
C PRO A 201 -4.66 -4.25 15.00
N VAL A 202 -3.68 -5.15 15.13
CA VAL A 202 -2.93 -5.44 16.36
C VAL A 202 -1.45 -5.63 16.04
N GLY A 203 -0.59 -5.64 17.05
CA GLY A 203 0.85 -5.84 16.87
C GLY A 203 1.26 -7.29 16.62
N ALA A 204 0.50 -8.04 15.80
CA ALA A 204 0.86 -9.41 15.41
C ALA A 204 1.77 -9.44 14.17
N LEU A 205 1.65 -8.48 13.26
CA LEU A 205 2.52 -8.27 12.11
C LEU A 205 3.08 -6.85 12.20
N ASN A 206 4.39 -6.75 12.32
CA ASN A 206 5.07 -5.49 12.58
C ASN A 206 6.17 -5.22 11.56
N ASN A 207 6.50 -3.95 11.36
CA ASN A 207 7.62 -3.53 10.54
C ASN A 207 8.94 -3.98 11.20
N LYS A 208 9.63 -4.96 10.57
CA LYS A 208 10.81 -5.59 11.16
C LYS A 208 12.01 -4.64 11.32
N PRO A 209 12.37 -3.82 10.31
CA PRO A 209 13.42 -2.80 10.48
C PRO A 209 13.12 -1.73 11.52
N TYR A 210 11.85 -1.35 11.65
CA TYR A 210 11.42 -0.32 12.61
C TYR A 210 11.28 -0.85 14.03
N ARG A 211 11.25 -2.17 14.24
CA ARG A 211 10.90 -2.82 15.51
C ARG A 211 11.64 -2.22 16.70
N TYR A 212 10.90 -1.84 17.74
CA TYR A 212 11.36 -1.25 19.00
C TYR A 212 12.07 0.11 18.88
N SER A 213 11.95 0.81 17.77
CA SER A 213 12.74 2.03 17.54
C SER A 213 12.08 3.32 18.04
N ALA A 214 10.75 3.39 18.09
CA ALA A 214 10.00 4.56 18.57
C ALA A 214 8.53 4.22 18.84
N ARG A 215 7.84 5.13 19.52
CA ARG A 215 6.38 5.10 19.70
C ARG A 215 5.70 6.04 18.72
N ALA A 216 4.48 5.70 18.30
CA ALA A 216 3.74 6.48 17.31
C ALA A 216 3.57 7.95 17.74
N TRP A 217 3.27 8.21 19.01
CA TRP A 217 3.08 9.57 19.55
C TRP A 217 4.36 10.40 19.69
N GLU A 218 5.55 9.79 19.60
CA GLU A 218 6.82 10.50 19.65
C GLU A 218 7.22 11.10 18.31
N MET A 219 6.58 10.65 17.22
CA MET A 219 6.97 10.96 15.85
C MET A 219 6.10 12.04 15.24
N VAL A 220 6.71 12.87 14.41
CA VAL A 220 6.01 13.83 13.56
C VAL A 220 5.78 13.22 12.20
N GLN A 221 4.55 13.30 11.69
CA GLN A 221 4.20 12.85 10.35
C GLN A 221 4.49 13.95 9.33
N ARG A 222 5.19 13.62 8.25
CA ARG A 222 5.48 14.49 7.13
C ARG A 222 4.92 13.87 5.84
N ALA A 223 3.94 14.55 5.24
CA ALA A 223 3.38 14.14 3.97
C ALA A 223 4.40 14.35 2.86
N THR A 224 4.59 13.34 2.02
CA THR A 224 5.46 13.38 0.85
C THR A 224 4.98 12.40 -0.21
N VAL A 225 5.75 12.23 -1.27
CA VAL A 225 5.49 11.35 -2.41
C VAL A 225 6.66 10.40 -2.58
N ALA A 226 6.39 9.16 -2.92
CA ALA A 226 7.41 8.16 -3.20
C ALA A 226 8.20 8.50 -4.47
N PRO A 227 9.55 8.47 -4.44
CA PRO A 227 10.39 8.91 -5.56
C PRO A 227 10.86 7.79 -6.48
N HIS A 228 10.39 6.53 -6.30
CA HIS A 228 11.00 5.37 -6.95
C HIS A 228 10.39 4.97 -8.28
N ASP A 229 9.22 5.51 -8.60
CA ASP A 229 8.55 5.29 -9.87
C ASP A 229 7.73 6.52 -10.31
N CYS A 230 7.07 6.42 -11.46
CA CYS A 230 6.28 7.52 -12.03
C CYS A 230 4.87 7.65 -11.42
N VAL A 231 4.46 6.78 -10.51
CA VAL A 231 3.10 6.76 -9.95
C VAL A 231 2.87 7.92 -9.00
N GLY A 232 3.89 8.27 -8.22
CA GLY A 232 3.76 9.30 -7.20
C GLY A 232 2.92 8.86 -6.01
N SER A 233 3.10 7.63 -5.55
CA SER A 233 2.40 7.08 -4.38
C SER A 233 2.50 8.02 -3.18
N ASN A 234 1.35 8.32 -2.57
CA ASN A 234 1.28 9.23 -1.44
C ASN A 234 1.69 8.50 -0.16
N ILE A 235 2.61 9.10 0.59
CA ILE A 235 3.20 8.51 1.80
C ILE A 235 3.33 9.52 2.94
N TYR A 236 3.44 9.01 4.15
CA TYR A 236 3.89 9.76 5.31
C TYR A 236 5.27 9.25 5.76
N ALA A 237 6.22 10.15 5.90
CA ALA A 237 7.46 9.91 6.63
C ALA A 237 7.23 10.22 8.12
N HIS A 238 7.44 9.23 8.97
CA HIS A 238 7.39 9.37 10.42
C HIS A 238 8.80 9.70 10.94
N VAL A 239 8.95 10.90 11.47
CA VAL A 239 10.25 11.47 11.84
C VAL A 239 10.35 11.65 13.36
N LEU A 240 11.42 11.16 13.95
CA LEU A 240 11.79 11.38 15.35
C LEU A 240 13.16 12.05 15.42
N ARG A 241 13.22 13.24 16.03
CA ARG A 241 14.47 14.01 16.23
C ARG A 241 15.29 14.17 14.95
N GLY A 242 14.64 14.46 13.83
CA GLY A 242 15.28 14.66 12.54
C GLY A 242 15.62 13.38 11.76
N THR A 243 15.33 12.20 12.33
CA THR A 243 15.57 10.91 11.68
C THR A 243 14.24 10.30 11.22
N VAL A 244 14.17 9.86 9.96
CA VAL A 244 13.04 9.08 9.45
C VAL A 244 13.10 7.70 10.09
N LYS A 245 12.03 7.29 10.76
CA LYS A 245 11.94 6.01 11.46
C LYS A 245 11.17 4.95 10.67
N ARG A 246 10.14 5.37 9.94
CA ARG A 246 9.37 4.50 9.05
C ARG A 246 8.62 5.33 8.01
N ILE A 247 8.22 4.66 6.95
CA ILE A 247 7.29 5.18 5.94
C ILE A 247 5.98 4.39 6.04
N VAL A 248 4.86 5.09 5.96
CA VAL A 248 3.52 4.48 5.94
C VAL A 248 2.69 5.08 4.79
N PRO A 249 1.68 4.36 4.28
CA PRO A 249 0.83 4.88 3.22
C PRO A 249 0.03 6.11 3.69
N ARG A 250 -0.23 7.00 2.77
CA ARG A 250 -1.21 8.07 2.88
C ARG A 250 -2.31 7.78 1.86
N ASN A 251 -3.55 7.70 2.32
CA ASN A 251 -4.68 7.38 1.46
C ASN A 251 -4.85 8.42 0.36
N ASN A 252 -4.93 7.93 -0.89
CA ASN A 252 -5.30 8.71 -2.05
C ASN A 252 -5.95 7.79 -3.09
N GLU A 253 -7.29 7.83 -3.15
CA GLU A 253 -8.09 6.97 -4.04
C GLU A 253 -7.72 7.13 -5.52
N SER A 254 -7.32 8.33 -5.94
CA SER A 254 -6.97 8.62 -7.32
C SER A 254 -5.62 8.03 -7.73
N ILE A 255 -4.72 7.70 -6.81
CA ILE A 255 -3.36 7.23 -7.07
C ILE A 255 -3.15 5.83 -6.49
N ASN A 256 -2.79 5.75 -5.21
CA ASN A 256 -2.35 4.52 -4.55
C ASN A 256 -3.42 3.87 -3.66
N GLU A 257 -4.66 4.36 -3.66
CA GLU A 257 -5.68 3.96 -2.68
C GLU A 257 -5.11 4.09 -1.25
N THR A 258 -4.88 2.96 -0.60
CA THR A 258 -4.26 2.85 0.73
C THR A 258 -2.98 2.01 0.73
N TRP A 259 -2.44 1.68 -0.45
CA TRP A 259 -1.31 0.78 -0.62
C TRP A 259 -0.03 1.52 -1.01
N ILE A 260 1.13 0.96 -0.62
CA ILE A 260 2.45 1.39 -1.11
C ILE A 260 3.32 0.18 -1.44
N ALA A 261 4.26 0.35 -2.35
CA ALA A 261 5.24 -0.67 -2.65
C ALA A 261 6.21 -0.87 -1.47
N ASP A 262 6.70 -2.09 -1.30
CA ASP A 262 7.69 -2.41 -0.26
C ASP A 262 8.97 -1.59 -0.46
N ARG A 263 9.36 -1.34 -1.70
CA ARG A 263 10.46 -0.43 -2.05
C ARG A 263 10.23 0.97 -1.47
N ASP A 264 9.03 1.53 -1.63
CA ASP A 264 8.71 2.87 -1.11
C ASP A 264 8.70 2.92 0.41
N ARG A 265 8.34 1.80 1.04
CA ARG A 265 8.29 1.68 2.50
C ARG A 265 9.66 1.63 3.16
N PHE A 266 10.66 0.97 2.54
CA PHE A 266 11.92 0.64 3.20
C PHE A 266 13.15 1.35 2.63
N SER A 267 13.07 1.98 1.46
CA SER A 267 14.22 2.64 0.82
C SER A 267 14.81 3.79 1.63
N TYR A 268 14.07 4.37 2.59
CA TYR A 268 14.59 5.42 3.47
C TYR A 268 15.82 4.97 4.29
N GLU A 269 16.03 3.66 4.49
CA GLU A 269 17.20 3.13 5.19
C GLU A 269 18.51 3.51 4.48
N ALA A 270 18.49 3.64 3.15
CA ALA A 270 19.62 4.10 2.37
C ALA A 270 20.12 5.50 2.75
N ILE A 271 19.26 6.34 3.35
CA ILE A 271 19.67 7.68 3.84
C ILE A 271 20.68 7.57 4.97
N TYR A 272 20.65 6.47 5.72
CA TYR A 272 21.46 6.23 6.92
C TYR A 272 22.51 5.13 6.69
N ALA A 273 22.73 4.70 5.46
CA ALA A 273 23.74 3.71 5.12
C ALA A 273 25.15 4.23 5.47
N GLU A 274 25.99 3.37 6.02
CA GLU A 274 27.35 3.75 6.47
C GLU A 274 28.26 4.23 5.33
N ASP A 275 28.04 3.73 4.12
CA ASP A 275 28.77 4.08 2.91
C ASP A 275 28.24 5.35 2.22
N ARG A 276 27.13 5.93 2.72
CA ARG A 276 26.58 7.17 2.17
C ARG A 276 27.53 8.34 2.42
N LEU A 277 27.85 9.08 1.34
CA LEU A 277 28.67 10.29 1.44
C LEU A 277 27.94 11.37 2.27
N GLN A 278 28.63 11.83 3.33
CA GLN A 278 28.12 12.88 4.23
C GLN A 278 28.72 14.27 3.92
N LYS A 279 29.91 14.27 3.31
CA LYS A 279 30.65 15.48 2.94
C LYS A 279 31.18 15.39 1.52
N PRO A 280 31.42 16.52 0.87
CA PRO A 280 32.13 16.57 -0.40
C PRO A 280 33.54 15.97 -0.28
N ARG A 281 34.02 15.37 -1.36
CA ARG A 281 35.38 14.82 -1.43
C ARG A 281 36.07 15.26 -2.72
N ILE A 282 37.36 15.55 -2.63
CA ILE A 282 38.22 15.82 -3.77
C ILE A 282 39.30 14.73 -3.88
N LYS A 283 39.67 14.34 -5.09
CA LYS A 283 40.71 13.37 -5.35
C LYS A 283 42.02 14.09 -5.69
N GLU A 284 42.99 14.03 -4.78
CA GLU A 284 44.33 14.60 -4.96
C GLU A 284 45.36 13.50 -4.93
N SER A 285 46.27 13.44 -5.92
CA SER A 285 47.32 12.41 -6.01
C SER A 285 46.84 10.97 -5.86
N GLY A 286 45.60 10.69 -6.36
CA GLY A 286 44.98 9.37 -6.29
C GLY A 286 44.24 9.05 -4.98
N GLN A 287 44.30 9.91 -3.98
CA GLN A 287 43.64 9.74 -2.68
C GLN A 287 42.45 10.67 -2.54
N TRP A 288 41.35 10.18 -1.92
CA TRP A 288 40.19 10.97 -1.61
C TRP A 288 40.34 11.70 -0.28
N ARG A 289 40.09 13.03 -0.28
CA ARG A 289 40.08 13.89 0.90
C ARG A 289 38.73 14.58 1.05
N GLU A 290 38.22 14.62 2.25
CA GLU A 290 37.03 15.42 2.57
C GLU A 290 37.36 16.91 2.53
N ILE A 291 36.45 17.73 2.00
CA ILE A 291 36.59 19.18 1.91
C ILE A 291 35.27 19.84 2.35
N ASP A 292 35.31 21.12 2.62
CA ASP A 292 34.12 21.91 2.92
C ASP A 292 33.30 22.18 1.68
N TRP A 293 32.03 22.49 1.87
CA TRP A 293 31.11 22.79 0.76
C TRP A 293 31.55 24.01 -0.05
N GLU A 294 32.15 25.01 0.58
CA GLU A 294 32.62 26.24 -0.10
C GLU A 294 33.74 25.87 -1.09
N ASP A 295 34.76 25.15 -0.64
CA ASP A 295 35.85 24.66 -1.48
C ASP A 295 35.36 23.73 -2.59
N ALA A 296 34.38 22.87 -2.29
CA ALA A 296 33.80 21.96 -3.26
C ALA A 296 33.06 22.70 -4.38
N LEU A 297 32.26 23.70 -4.03
CA LEU A 297 31.53 24.53 -4.98
C LEU A 297 32.47 25.39 -5.85
N GLU A 298 33.53 25.94 -5.26
CA GLU A 298 34.53 26.71 -5.98
C GLU A 298 35.29 25.85 -6.99
N SER A 299 35.73 24.66 -6.56
CA SER A 299 36.41 23.67 -7.42
C SER A 299 35.50 23.21 -8.56
N ALA A 300 34.24 22.88 -8.26
CA ALA A 300 33.27 22.49 -9.26
C ALA A 300 32.99 23.62 -10.26
N ALA A 301 32.79 24.85 -9.80
CA ALA A 301 32.57 26.01 -10.67
C ALA A 301 33.76 26.30 -11.56
N ALA A 302 34.99 26.15 -11.07
CA ALA A 302 36.21 26.31 -11.86
C ALA A 302 36.30 25.24 -12.97
N ALA A 303 36.00 23.98 -12.64
CA ALA A 303 35.99 22.89 -13.60
C ALA A 303 34.93 23.08 -14.69
N LEU A 304 33.70 23.51 -14.32
CA LEU A 304 32.61 23.76 -15.25
C LEU A 304 32.91 24.92 -16.20
N ARG A 305 33.53 25.99 -15.73
CA ARG A 305 33.93 27.16 -16.56
C ARG A 305 35.08 26.84 -17.52
N GLY A 306 35.96 25.92 -17.12
CA GLY A 306 37.11 25.52 -17.92
C GLY A 306 36.84 24.38 -18.92
N ALA A 307 35.64 23.87 -18.99
CA ALA A 307 35.31 22.74 -19.85
C ALA A 307 34.97 23.20 -21.27
N ASP A 308 35.62 22.61 -22.28
CA ASP A 308 35.34 22.85 -23.72
C ASP A 308 33.98 22.26 -24.12
N THR A 309 33.61 21.13 -23.50
CA THR A 309 32.34 20.44 -23.73
C THR A 309 31.72 20.08 -22.41
N LEU A 310 30.47 20.45 -22.22
CA LEU A 310 29.72 20.20 -21.00
C LEU A 310 28.45 19.42 -21.28
N GLY A 311 28.24 18.36 -20.55
CA GLY A 311 26.99 17.59 -20.48
C GLY A 311 26.44 17.58 -19.06
N MET A 312 25.12 17.52 -18.95
CA MET A 312 24.40 17.45 -17.68
C MET A 312 23.45 16.27 -17.68
N LEU A 313 23.50 15.47 -16.64
CA LEU A 313 22.60 14.33 -16.45
C LEU A 313 21.84 14.52 -15.13
N ALA A 314 20.50 14.63 -15.23
CA ALA A 314 19.61 14.68 -14.09
C ALA A 314 19.20 13.27 -13.65
N SER A 315 18.85 13.11 -12.38
CA SER A 315 18.14 11.91 -11.93
C SER A 315 16.72 11.89 -12.49
N PRO A 316 16.19 10.74 -12.93
CA PRO A 316 14.76 10.61 -13.28
C PRO A 316 13.83 10.85 -12.07
N SER A 317 14.36 10.75 -10.84
CA SER A 317 13.63 11.06 -9.60
C SER A 317 13.82 12.50 -9.14
N ALA A 318 14.44 13.37 -9.95
CA ALA A 318 14.60 14.79 -9.62
C ALA A 318 13.24 15.49 -9.59
N THR A 319 13.11 16.47 -8.70
CA THR A 319 11.91 17.31 -8.65
C THR A 319 11.85 18.26 -9.87
N VAL A 320 10.67 18.80 -10.13
CA VAL A 320 10.48 19.80 -11.19
C VAL A 320 11.36 21.04 -10.94
N GLU A 321 11.51 21.44 -9.68
CA GLU A 321 12.36 22.56 -9.27
C GLU A 321 13.84 22.29 -9.55
N GLU A 322 14.33 21.08 -9.24
CA GLU A 322 15.71 20.67 -9.54
C GLU A 322 15.96 20.64 -11.05
N GLY A 323 15.04 20.07 -11.82
CA GLY A 323 15.10 20.07 -13.29
C GLY A 323 15.12 21.48 -13.88
N TRP A 324 14.30 22.39 -13.35
CA TRP A 324 14.28 23.78 -13.76
C TRP A 324 15.59 24.51 -13.43
N LEU A 325 16.14 24.31 -12.23
CA LEU A 325 17.43 24.88 -11.83
C LEU A 325 18.58 24.35 -12.71
N LEU A 326 18.56 23.05 -13.01
CA LEU A 326 19.55 22.43 -13.90
C LEU A 326 19.48 23.04 -15.30
N LYS A 327 18.28 23.25 -15.85
CA LYS A 327 18.07 23.93 -17.14
C LYS A 327 18.57 25.37 -17.12
N LYS A 328 18.35 26.10 -16.03
CA LYS A 328 18.91 27.48 -15.88
C LYS A 328 20.43 27.47 -15.86
N LEU A 329 21.04 26.53 -15.14
CA LEU A 329 22.48 26.36 -15.10
C LEU A 329 23.05 26.02 -16.47
N ALA A 330 22.43 25.06 -17.19
CA ALA A 330 22.80 24.70 -18.56
C ALA A 330 22.80 25.91 -19.51
N ASN A 331 21.74 26.71 -19.48
CA ASN A 331 21.63 27.92 -20.26
C ASN A 331 22.70 28.96 -19.93
N HIS A 332 23.02 29.12 -18.61
CA HIS A 332 24.06 30.04 -18.16
C HIS A 332 25.46 29.60 -18.61
N LEU A 333 25.73 28.31 -18.68
CA LEU A 333 26.99 27.71 -19.10
C LEU A 333 27.03 27.51 -20.67
N GLY A 334 25.95 27.82 -21.36
CA GLY A 334 25.89 27.75 -22.81
C GLY A 334 25.80 26.34 -23.40
N THR A 335 25.45 25.33 -22.59
CA THR A 335 25.29 23.96 -23.06
C THR A 335 23.84 23.62 -23.38
N LYS A 336 23.64 22.80 -24.43
CA LYS A 336 22.35 22.15 -24.75
C LYS A 336 22.34 20.66 -24.41
N ASN A 337 23.48 20.11 -23.97
CA ASN A 337 23.63 18.71 -23.68
C ASN A 337 23.09 18.43 -22.26
N ILE A 338 21.78 18.24 -22.13
CA ILE A 338 21.11 17.92 -20.89
C ILE A 338 20.19 16.72 -21.13
N ASP A 339 20.29 15.71 -20.27
CA ASP A 339 19.46 14.50 -20.30
C ASP A 339 19.11 14.03 -18.88
N HIS A 340 18.11 13.17 -18.77
CA HIS A 340 17.69 12.50 -17.54
C HIS A 340 17.55 10.99 -17.71
N ARG A 341 17.85 10.48 -18.90
CA ARG A 341 17.70 9.06 -19.27
C ARG A 341 19.03 8.35 -19.15
N ILE A 342 19.04 7.22 -18.50
CA ILE A 342 20.21 6.36 -18.35
C ILE A 342 20.27 5.33 -19.48
N GLU A 343 19.11 4.97 -20.02
CA GLU A 343 18.98 3.97 -21.07
C GLU A 343 19.12 4.57 -22.47
N ARG A 344 19.63 3.74 -23.38
CA ARG A 344 19.67 4.11 -24.81
C ARG A 344 18.27 4.15 -25.38
N ARG A 345 17.91 5.26 -26.03
CA ARG A 345 16.61 5.49 -26.66
C ARG A 345 16.79 5.89 -28.11
N ASP A 346 15.80 5.56 -28.95
CA ASP A 346 15.63 6.13 -30.28
C ASP A 346 15.05 7.54 -30.16
N PHE A 347 15.65 8.50 -30.87
CA PHE A 347 15.27 9.92 -30.89
C PHE A 347 14.72 10.37 -32.24
N THR A 348 14.45 9.42 -33.15
CA THR A 348 14.07 9.74 -34.55
C THR A 348 12.83 10.63 -34.61
N ASP A 349 11.85 10.41 -33.77
CA ASP A 349 10.59 11.15 -33.73
C ASP A 349 10.46 12.13 -32.55
N GLN A 350 11.57 12.48 -31.89
CA GLN A 350 11.55 13.32 -30.70
C GLN A 350 10.85 14.66 -30.89
N ASP A 351 10.86 15.23 -32.09
CA ASP A 351 10.20 16.50 -32.39
C ASP A 351 8.66 16.39 -32.36
N ASN A 352 8.14 15.16 -32.45
CA ASN A 352 6.71 14.84 -32.35
C ASN A 352 6.28 14.43 -30.93
N ASP A 353 7.22 14.27 -30.01
CA ASP A 353 6.91 13.97 -28.62
C ASP A 353 6.08 15.11 -27.98
N PRO A 354 5.09 14.80 -27.12
CA PRO A 354 4.37 15.82 -26.39
C PRO A 354 5.31 16.62 -25.48
N ALA A 355 4.94 17.85 -25.17
CA ALA A 355 5.75 18.74 -24.31
C ALA A 355 6.09 18.12 -22.94
N TYR A 356 5.24 17.21 -22.48
CA TYR A 356 5.50 16.32 -21.34
C TYR A 356 4.76 14.99 -21.55
N PRO A 357 5.37 13.85 -21.24
CA PRO A 357 4.70 12.57 -21.30
C PRO A 357 3.72 12.43 -20.10
N PHE A 358 2.55 11.88 -20.36
CA PHE A 358 1.55 11.53 -19.36
C PHE A 358 0.77 10.28 -19.78
N LEU A 359 0.11 9.63 -18.84
CA LEU A 359 -0.58 8.37 -19.08
C LEU A 359 -1.76 8.47 -20.08
N GLY A 360 -2.28 9.68 -20.32
CA GLY A 360 -3.46 9.91 -21.16
C GLY A 360 -4.78 9.78 -20.42
N SER A 361 -4.79 9.12 -19.27
CA SER A 361 -5.93 8.97 -18.37
C SER A 361 -5.47 9.07 -16.92
N SER A 362 -6.39 9.13 -15.96
CA SER A 362 -6.05 9.03 -14.56
C SER A 362 -5.64 7.59 -14.19
N ILE A 363 -4.80 7.44 -13.15
CA ILE A 363 -4.39 6.11 -12.66
C ILE A 363 -5.60 5.28 -12.22
N SER A 364 -6.60 5.90 -11.62
CA SER A 364 -7.83 5.21 -11.21
C SER A 364 -8.68 4.71 -12.38
N GLU A 365 -8.61 5.37 -13.54
CA GLU A 365 -9.34 4.94 -14.75
C GLU A 365 -8.77 3.66 -15.37
N LEU A 366 -7.54 3.28 -15.05
CA LEU A 366 -6.97 1.99 -15.48
C LEU A 366 -7.84 0.79 -15.06
N GLU A 367 -8.52 0.90 -13.93
CA GLU A 367 -9.40 -0.17 -13.43
C GLU A 367 -10.68 -0.38 -14.26
N ASN A 368 -11.00 0.55 -15.15
CA ASN A 368 -12.23 0.57 -15.93
C ASN A 368 -11.96 0.44 -17.43
N GLN A 369 -10.73 0.11 -17.81
CA GLN A 369 -10.39 -0.16 -19.20
C GLN A 369 -10.89 -1.56 -19.60
N ASP A 370 -11.40 -1.70 -20.82
CA ASP A 370 -11.83 -2.98 -21.38
C ASP A 370 -10.65 -3.80 -21.89
N ALA A 371 -9.57 -3.13 -22.31
CA ALA A 371 -8.35 -3.78 -22.78
C ALA A 371 -7.10 -2.97 -22.43
N ILE A 372 -6.01 -3.66 -22.04
CA ILE A 372 -4.73 -3.06 -21.66
C ILE A 372 -3.60 -3.84 -22.35
N PHE A 373 -2.70 -3.13 -23.01
CA PHE A 373 -1.51 -3.69 -23.59
C PHE A 373 -0.25 -3.05 -23.01
N VAL A 374 0.58 -3.84 -22.34
CA VAL A 374 1.82 -3.40 -21.68
C VAL A 374 3.02 -3.80 -22.55
N ILE A 375 3.84 -2.82 -22.95
CA ILE A 375 4.97 -3.04 -23.83
C ILE A 375 6.28 -2.72 -23.11
N GLY A 376 7.22 -3.67 -23.12
CA GLY A 376 8.60 -3.48 -22.68
C GLY A 376 8.83 -3.37 -21.17
N SER A 377 7.79 -3.55 -20.34
CA SER A 377 7.87 -3.36 -18.90
C SER A 377 7.56 -4.63 -18.10
N ASN A 378 8.33 -4.86 -17.04
CA ASN A 378 7.92 -5.68 -15.91
C ASN A 378 7.15 -4.79 -14.92
N ILE A 379 5.89 -4.50 -15.22
CA ILE A 379 5.09 -3.52 -14.51
C ILE A 379 4.95 -3.84 -13.00
N ARG A 380 5.02 -5.12 -12.61
CA ARG A 380 5.00 -5.53 -11.19
C ARG A 380 6.21 -5.01 -10.44
N ALA A 381 7.40 -5.13 -11.02
CA ALA A 381 8.64 -4.69 -10.39
C ALA A 381 8.86 -3.17 -10.54
N GLU A 382 8.50 -2.61 -11.70
CA GLU A 382 8.77 -1.20 -12.03
C GLU A 382 7.76 -0.24 -11.39
N ALA A 383 6.47 -0.57 -11.43
CA ALA A 383 5.39 0.26 -10.88
C ALA A 383 4.29 -0.60 -10.22
N PRO A 384 4.53 -1.16 -9.03
CA PRO A 384 3.64 -2.12 -8.37
C PRO A 384 2.20 -1.63 -8.18
N ILE A 385 2.01 -0.33 -7.97
CA ILE A 385 0.67 0.26 -7.84
C ILE A 385 -0.07 0.28 -9.18
N LEU A 386 0.61 0.55 -10.30
CA LEU A 386 -0.02 0.41 -11.62
C LEU A 386 -0.37 -1.05 -11.91
N ALA A 387 0.53 -1.99 -11.57
CA ALA A 387 0.26 -3.41 -11.70
C ALA A 387 -0.97 -3.84 -10.89
N HIS A 388 -1.15 -3.30 -9.68
CA HIS A 388 -2.35 -3.52 -8.87
C HIS A 388 -3.62 -3.01 -9.57
N ARG A 389 -3.59 -1.81 -10.16
CA ARG A 389 -4.73 -1.25 -10.91
C ARG A 389 -5.06 -2.09 -12.15
N ILE A 390 -4.06 -2.52 -12.90
CA ILE A 390 -4.21 -3.42 -14.05
C ILE A 390 -4.81 -4.76 -13.61
N ARG A 391 -4.34 -5.33 -12.50
CA ARG A 391 -4.92 -6.54 -11.93
C ARG A 391 -6.41 -6.38 -11.61
N LYS A 392 -6.80 -5.25 -11.03
CA LYS A 392 -8.22 -4.94 -10.76
C LYS A 392 -9.05 -4.89 -12.04
N ALA A 393 -8.52 -4.31 -13.14
CA ALA A 393 -9.17 -4.33 -14.43
C ALA A 393 -9.33 -5.78 -14.96
N ALA A 394 -8.26 -6.57 -14.93
CA ALA A 394 -8.31 -7.98 -15.35
C ALA A 394 -9.35 -8.78 -14.56
N LEU A 395 -9.42 -8.61 -13.25
CA LEU A 395 -10.44 -9.27 -12.40
C LEU A 395 -11.88 -8.83 -12.69
N LYS A 396 -12.06 -7.64 -13.29
CA LYS A 396 -13.36 -7.16 -13.78
C LYS A 396 -13.68 -7.65 -15.21
N GLY A 397 -12.75 -8.37 -15.86
CA GLY A 397 -12.92 -8.93 -17.19
C GLY A 397 -12.21 -8.18 -18.32
N ALA A 398 -11.36 -7.21 -18.01
CA ALA A 398 -10.53 -6.55 -19.02
C ALA A 398 -9.55 -7.54 -19.68
N SER A 399 -9.35 -7.40 -20.99
CA SER A 399 -8.32 -8.14 -21.73
C SER A 399 -6.96 -7.52 -21.47
N VAL A 400 -6.03 -8.25 -20.82
CA VAL A 400 -4.68 -7.76 -20.53
C VAL A 400 -3.65 -8.58 -21.29
N SER A 401 -2.81 -7.91 -22.06
CA SER A 401 -1.77 -8.50 -22.88
C SER A 401 -0.42 -7.83 -22.65
N PHE A 402 0.65 -8.58 -22.87
CA PHE A 402 2.02 -8.12 -22.67
C PHE A 402 2.90 -8.38 -23.89
N ALA A 403 3.85 -7.47 -24.12
CA ALA A 403 4.99 -7.69 -25.01
C ALA A 403 6.28 -7.29 -24.29
N SER A 404 7.19 -8.23 -24.07
CA SER A 404 8.48 -7.98 -23.42
C SER A 404 9.54 -9.01 -23.84
N ARG A 405 10.82 -8.72 -23.60
CA ARG A 405 11.91 -9.64 -23.90
C ARG A 405 11.82 -10.94 -23.14
N GLU A 406 11.41 -10.88 -21.87
CA GLU A 406 11.28 -12.02 -20.96
C GLU A 406 9.84 -12.13 -20.48
N GLN A 407 9.39 -13.36 -20.28
CA GLN A 407 8.09 -13.59 -19.68
C GLN A 407 8.17 -13.42 -18.17
N HIS A 408 7.31 -12.53 -17.65
CA HIS A 408 7.16 -12.27 -16.22
C HIS A 408 5.91 -12.96 -15.67
N GLU A 409 5.93 -13.29 -14.39
CA GLU A 409 4.79 -13.88 -13.70
C GLU A 409 3.81 -12.80 -13.26
N TYR A 410 2.53 -12.95 -13.65
CA TYR A 410 1.42 -12.12 -13.19
C TYR A 410 0.39 -13.00 -12.47
N PHE A 411 -0.27 -12.47 -11.44
CA PHE A 411 -1.23 -13.22 -10.63
C PHE A 411 -2.67 -12.90 -11.04
N PHE A 412 -2.89 -12.90 -12.37
CA PHE A 412 -4.18 -12.79 -13.05
C PHE A 412 -4.06 -13.38 -14.44
N ASP A 413 -5.18 -13.63 -15.09
CA ASP A 413 -5.20 -14.20 -16.43
C ASP A 413 -4.68 -13.20 -17.46
N VAL A 414 -3.68 -13.60 -18.22
CA VAL A 414 -3.07 -12.83 -19.30
C VAL A 414 -3.56 -13.42 -20.64
N ASP A 415 -4.19 -12.60 -21.46
CA ASP A 415 -4.78 -13.05 -22.72
C ASP A 415 -3.71 -13.40 -23.76
N HIS A 416 -2.72 -12.53 -23.92
CA HIS A 416 -1.62 -12.76 -24.86
C HIS A 416 -0.30 -12.33 -24.23
N TYR A 417 0.73 -13.14 -24.44
CA TYR A 417 2.10 -12.82 -24.04
C TYR A 417 3.04 -12.97 -25.23
N LEU A 418 3.53 -11.85 -25.74
CA LEU A 418 4.52 -11.81 -26.80
C LEU A 418 5.91 -11.68 -26.17
N SER A 419 6.74 -12.72 -26.29
CA SER A 419 8.10 -12.70 -25.75
C SER A 419 9.14 -13.02 -26.81
N GLY A 420 10.27 -12.33 -26.80
CA GLY A 420 11.36 -12.54 -27.74
C GLY A 420 12.51 -11.57 -27.55
N ALA A 421 13.62 -11.85 -28.21
CA ALA A 421 14.85 -11.05 -28.09
C ALA A 421 14.73 -9.64 -28.67
N ASP A 422 13.88 -9.44 -29.67
CA ASP A 422 13.64 -8.16 -30.32
C ASP A 422 12.15 -7.80 -30.25
N LEU A 423 11.84 -6.72 -29.56
CA LEU A 423 10.47 -6.18 -29.47
C LEU A 423 9.95 -5.69 -30.82
N THR A 424 10.83 -5.26 -31.71
CA THR A 424 10.46 -4.81 -33.06
C THR A 424 9.88 -5.94 -33.87
N ASP A 425 10.46 -7.14 -33.77
CA ASP A 425 9.94 -8.34 -34.43
C ASP A 425 8.62 -8.83 -33.82
N LEU A 426 8.44 -8.61 -32.49
CA LEU A 426 7.19 -8.96 -31.79
C LEU A 426 6.03 -8.04 -32.16
N LEU A 427 6.33 -6.80 -32.54
CA LEU A 427 5.34 -5.78 -32.92
C LEU A 427 5.02 -5.82 -34.43
N THR A 428 5.49 -6.83 -35.16
CA THR A 428 5.10 -7.04 -36.56
C THR A 428 3.63 -7.48 -36.69
N GLU A 429 3.03 -7.23 -37.86
CA GLU A 429 1.59 -7.37 -38.14
C GLU A 429 0.93 -8.67 -37.65
N SER A 430 1.65 -9.78 -37.56
CA SER A 430 1.10 -11.07 -37.17
C SER A 430 0.94 -11.26 -35.63
N GLY A 431 1.78 -10.59 -34.82
CA GLY A 431 1.72 -10.68 -33.34
C GLY A 431 0.77 -9.64 -32.75
N VAL A 432 0.85 -8.42 -33.24
CA VAL A 432 0.05 -7.29 -32.74
C VAL A 432 -1.38 -7.32 -33.30
N GLY A 433 -1.59 -7.88 -34.50
CA GLY A 433 -2.92 -7.94 -35.11
C GLY A 433 -3.98 -8.56 -34.21
N ALA A 434 -3.67 -9.67 -33.57
CA ALA A 434 -4.59 -10.36 -32.65
C ALA A 434 -4.89 -9.55 -31.39
N VAL A 435 -3.94 -8.73 -30.93
CA VAL A 435 -4.12 -7.82 -29.78
C VAL A 435 -4.89 -6.58 -30.20
N ILE A 436 -4.55 -5.96 -31.33
CA ILE A 436 -5.23 -4.76 -31.86
C ILE A 436 -6.69 -5.05 -32.21
N ASP A 437 -7.03 -6.23 -32.73
CA ASP A 437 -8.41 -6.58 -33.07
C ASP A 437 -9.30 -6.72 -31.81
N LYS A 438 -8.71 -7.03 -30.65
CA LYS A 438 -9.42 -7.00 -29.35
C LYS A 438 -9.44 -5.60 -28.71
N LEU A 439 -8.53 -4.72 -29.10
CA LEU A 439 -8.46 -3.34 -28.60
C LEU A 439 -9.44 -2.40 -29.36
N LYS A 440 -9.95 -2.84 -30.52
CA LYS A 440 -11.00 -2.16 -31.29
C LYS A 440 -12.39 -2.54 -30.81
#